data_ea7748efb91ff3e5bf4b7b3f710abe32
#
_entry.id   ea7748efb91ff3e5bf4b7b3f710abe32
#
_cell.length_a   1.000
_cell.length_b   1.000
_cell.length_c   1.000
_cell.angle_alpha   90.00
_cell.angle_beta   90.00
_cell.angle_gamma   90.00
#
_symmetry.space_group_name_H-M   'P 1'
#
loop_
_entity.id
_entity.type
_entity.pdbx_description
1 polymer ?
#
loop_
_entity_poly.entity_id
_entity_poly.type
_entity_poly.pdbx_seq_one_letter_code
_entity_poly.pdbx_strand_id
1 'polypeptide(L)'
;MLYRELDRAFLTFAAIATFTGLLALSIIDGATHRVPRYITGLMIVSAVPLIVIDALVHVDITELLRGFAGAVALFLLYSLIGILSRGGFGRGDVMLSPSIGILLAYRGWDDLVRGTVYSFVLAGVLSAVMLALGQLGRRDHIAFVPYIAVGTLLAVLI
;
A
#
# COMPACT_ATOMS: atom_id res chain seq x y z
N MET A 1 2.90 13.46 -29.73
CA MET A 1 3.93 13.42 -28.67
C MET A 1 3.41 13.98 -27.35
N LEU A 2 2.74 15.10 -27.32
CA LEU A 2 2.09 15.68 -26.11
C LEU A 2 0.99 14.79 -25.49
N TYR A 3 0.26 14.02 -26.29
CA TYR A 3 -0.78 13.09 -25.82
C TYR A 3 -0.23 11.96 -24.91
N ARG A 4 1.00 11.52 -25.13
CA ARG A 4 1.65 10.44 -24.37
C ARG A 4 2.18 10.88 -23.00
N GLU A 5 2.47 12.16 -22.84
CA GLU A 5 2.95 12.75 -21.57
C GLU A 5 1.77 13.10 -20.64
N LEU A 6 0.62 13.48 -21.21
CA LEU A 6 -0.64 13.63 -20.47
C LEU A 6 -1.30 12.28 -20.17
N ASP A 7 -0.86 11.23 -20.86
CA ASP A 7 -1.48 9.91 -20.91
C ASP A 7 -1.52 9.18 -19.54
N ARG A 8 -0.76 9.63 -18.54
CA ARG A 8 -0.78 9.04 -17.19
C ARG A 8 -0.78 10.08 -16.06
N ALA A 9 -1.19 11.31 -16.37
CA ALA A 9 -1.22 12.37 -15.38
C ALA A 9 -2.13 12.02 -14.19
N PHE A 10 -3.31 11.46 -14.46
CA PHE A 10 -4.25 11.07 -13.41
C PHE A 10 -3.69 9.93 -12.55
N LEU A 11 -3.05 8.93 -13.15
CA LEU A 11 -2.37 7.86 -12.43
C LEU A 11 -1.21 8.41 -11.58
N THR A 12 -0.44 9.37 -12.12
CA THR A 12 0.63 10.04 -11.39
C THR A 12 0.09 10.80 -10.19
N PHE A 13 -1.00 11.56 -10.35
CA PHE A 13 -1.65 12.24 -9.23
C PHE A 13 -2.22 11.26 -8.20
N ALA A 14 -2.80 10.14 -8.64
CA ALA A 14 -3.26 9.08 -7.74
C ALA A 14 -2.09 8.47 -6.93
N ALA A 15 -0.96 8.23 -7.59
CA ALA A 15 0.26 7.77 -6.93
C ALA A 15 0.77 8.79 -5.91
N ILE A 16 0.88 10.07 -6.28
CA ILE A 16 1.31 11.15 -5.38
C ILE A 16 0.39 11.23 -4.15
N ALA A 17 -0.93 11.21 -4.36
CA ALA A 17 -1.90 11.23 -3.26
C ALA A 17 -1.73 10.02 -2.32
N THR A 18 -1.55 8.82 -2.90
CA THR A 18 -1.31 7.59 -2.14
C THR A 18 0.00 7.66 -1.35
N PHE A 19 1.10 8.07 -1.98
CA PHE A 19 2.39 8.18 -1.29
C PHE A 19 2.41 9.27 -0.23
N THR A 20 1.75 10.40 -0.45
CA THR A 20 1.60 11.45 0.57
C THR A 20 0.86 10.90 1.80
N GLY A 21 -0.22 10.16 1.58
CA GLY A 21 -0.94 9.48 2.65
C GLY A 21 -0.10 8.42 3.37
N LEU A 22 0.66 7.61 2.62
CA LEU A 22 1.57 6.61 3.18
C LEU A 22 2.68 7.25 4.02
N LEU A 23 3.25 8.36 3.60
CA LEU A 23 4.24 9.10 4.37
C LEU A 23 3.65 9.64 5.67
N ALA A 24 2.48 10.28 5.60
CA ALA A 24 1.78 10.76 6.79
C ALA A 24 1.47 9.62 7.76
N LEU A 25 0.93 8.51 7.27
CA LEU A 25 0.64 7.33 8.07
C LEU A 25 1.90 6.68 8.64
N SER A 26 3.01 6.65 7.89
CA SER A 26 4.29 6.11 8.36
C SER A 26 4.85 6.89 9.56
N ILE A 27 4.74 8.22 9.54
CA ILE A 27 5.16 9.07 10.64
C ILE A 27 4.27 8.83 11.88
N ILE A 28 2.95 8.76 11.67
CA ILE A 28 1.99 8.54 12.77
C ILE A 28 2.14 7.13 13.33
N ASP A 29 2.24 6.12 12.48
CA ASP A 29 2.39 4.72 12.89
C ASP A 29 3.71 4.50 13.63
N GLY A 30 4.81 5.08 13.14
CA GLY A 30 6.10 5.03 13.82
C GLY A 30 6.11 5.69 15.21
N ALA A 31 5.27 6.71 15.42
CA ALA A 31 5.16 7.41 16.68
C ALA A 31 4.12 6.82 17.64
N THR A 32 3.01 6.28 17.12
CA THR A 32 1.84 5.91 17.94
C THR A 32 1.41 4.46 17.81
N HIS A 33 1.97 3.71 16.87
CA HIS A 33 1.54 2.35 16.47
C HIS A 33 0.03 2.28 16.18
N ARG A 34 -0.51 3.35 15.56
CA ARG A 34 -1.92 3.47 15.20
C ARG A 34 -2.06 4.06 13.81
N VAL A 35 -2.90 3.43 13.01
CA VAL A 35 -3.28 3.93 11.68
C VAL A 35 -4.65 4.60 11.76
N PRO A 36 -4.72 5.94 11.67
CA PRO A 36 -5.98 6.67 11.71
C PRO A 36 -6.84 6.37 10.49
N ARG A 37 -8.07 5.89 10.72
CA ARG A 37 -9.01 5.50 9.67
C ARG A 37 -9.37 6.64 8.71
N TYR A 38 -9.39 7.88 9.21
CA TYR A 38 -9.72 9.04 8.37
C TYR A 38 -8.65 9.30 7.30
N ILE A 39 -7.37 9.07 7.59
CA ILE A 39 -6.29 9.23 6.60
C ILE A 39 -6.39 8.12 5.55
N THR A 40 -6.62 6.88 5.97
CA THR A 40 -6.84 5.76 5.03
C THR A 40 -8.07 6.01 4.15
N GLY A 41 -9.16 6.52 4.75
CA GLY A 41 -10.36 6.93 4.00
C GLY A 41 -10.06 8.05 3.00
N LEU A 42 -9.28 9.06 3.39
CA LEU A 42 -8.87 10.14 2.52
C LEU A 42 -8.02 9.65 1.35
N MET A 43 -7.10 8.70 1.58
CA MET A 43 -6.32 8.07 0.51
C MET A 43 -7.21 7.37 -0.52
N ILE A 44 -8.21 6.62 -0.07
CA ILE A 44 -9.16 5.96 -0.96
C ILE A 44 -9.95 7.01 -1.76
N VAL A 45 -10.52 8.01 -1.09
CA VAL A 45 -11.34 9.05 -1.72
C VAL A 45 -10.53 9.92 -2.69
N SER A 46 -9.25 10.10 -2.47
CA SER A 46 -8.38 10.87 -3.38
C SER A 46 -7.85 10.04 -4.55
N ALA A 47 -7.42 8.79 -4.30
CA ALA A 47 -6.78 7.97 -5.33
C ALA A 47 -7.78 7.27 -6.26
N VAL A 48 -8.88 6.72 -5.72
CA VAL A 48 -9.84 5.93 -6.51
C VAL A 48 -10.49 6.74 -7.64
N PRO A 49 -11.00 7.96 -7.42
CA PRO A 49 -11.57 8.75 -8.52
C PRO A 49 -10.56 9.06 -9.61
N LEU A 50 -9.30 9.33 -9.25
CA LEU A 50 -8.25 9.61 -10.22
C LEU A 50 -7.93 8.38 -11.07
N ILE A 51 -7.87 7.19 -10.47
CA ILE A 51 -7.69 5.92 -11.20
C ILE A 51 -8.88 5.64 -12.11
N VAL A 52 -10.11 5.91 -11.63
CA VAL A 52 -11.32 5.73 -12.46
C VAL A 52 -11.32 6.69 -13.64
N ILE A 53 -10.95 7.96 -13.43
CA ILE A 53 -10.87 8.94 -14.52
C ILE A 53 -9.78 8.51 -15.52
N ASP A 54 -8.63 8.06 -15.04
CA ASP A 54 -7.54 7.55 -15.91
C ASP A 54 -8.05 6.42 -16.80
N ALA A 55 -8.72 5.42 -16.22
CA ALA A 55 -9.29 4.30 -16.94
C ALA A 55 -10.37 4.71 -17.96
N LEU A 56 -11.19 5.70 -17.62
CA LEU A 56 -12.24 6.20 -18.55
C LEU A 56 -11.64 6.98 -19.71
N VAL A 57 -10.58 7.75 -19.46
CA VAL A 57 -9.88 8.53 -20.50
C VAL A 57 -9.16 7.59 -21.47
N HIS A 58 -8.57 6.51 -20.98
CA HIS A 58 -7.83 5.53 -21.80
C HIS A 58 -8.71 4.40 -22.33
N VAL A 59 -10.00 4.36 -21.91
CA VAL A 59 -10.97 3.29 -22.28
C VAL A 59 -10.46 1.89 -21.92
N ASP A 60 -9.71 1.79 -20.81
CA ASP A 60 -9.11 0.53 -20.37
C ASP A 60 -9.80 -0.02 -19.12
N ILE A 61 -10.96 -0.63 -19.35
CA ILE A 61 -11.75 -1.28 -18.29
C ILE A 61 -10.98 -2.44 -17.66
N THR A 62 -10.10 -3.08 -18.42
CA THR A 62 -9.31 -4.23 -17.93
C THR A 62 -8.36 -3.82 -16.81
N GLU A 63 -7.65 -2.71 -16.98
CA GLU A 63 -6.78 -2.16 -15.93
C GLU A 63 -7.57 -1.78 -14.67
N LEU A 64 -8.75 -1.17 -14.85
CA LEU A 64 -9.61 -0.81 -13.74
C LEU A 64 -10.09 -2.05 -12.96
N LEU A 65 -10.57 -3.07 -13.67
CA LEU A 65 -11.00 -4.33 -13.04
C LEU A 65 -9.82 -5.02 -12.32
N ARG A 66 -8.63 -5.00 -12.93
CA ARG A 66 -7.41 -5.51 -12.32
C ARG A 66 -7.08 -4.73 -11.03
N GLY A 67 -7.20 -3.42 -11.04
CA GLY A 67 -7.00 -2.57 -9.86
C GLY A 67 -7.93 -2.96 -8.70
N PHE A 68 -9.24 -3.08 -8.99
CA PHE A 68 -10.21 -3.51 -7.98
C PHE A 68 -9.96 -4.94 -7.48
N ALA A 69 -9.62 -5.86 -8.39
CA ALA A 69 -9.27 -7.22 -8.02
C ALA A 69 -8.03 -7.25 -7.11
N GLY A 70 -7.03 -6.43 -7.39
CA GLY A 70 -5.85 -6.27 -6.54
C GLY A 70 -6.16 -5.68 -5.16
N ALA A 71 -7.08 -4.70 -5.09
CA ALA A 71 -7.56 -4.17 -3.81
C ALA A 71 -8.19 -5.25 -2.94
N VAL A 72 -9.08 -6.07 -3.54
CA VAL A 72 -9.72 -7.19 -2.85
C VAL A 72 -8.70 -8.27 -2.46
N ALA A 73 -7.81 -8.64 -3.37
CA ALA A 73 -6.80 -9.66 -3.13
C ALA A 73 -5.88 -9.26 -1.96
N LEU A 74 -5.40 -8.02 -1.94
CA LEU A 74 -4.52 -7.54 -0.88
C LEU A 74 -5.26 -7.40 0.45
N PHE A 75 -6.53 -6.94 0.42
CA PHE A 75 -7.37 -6.90 1.61
C PHE A 75 -7.59 -8.29 2.21
N LEU A 76 -7.88 -9.29 1.38
CA LEU A 76 -8.07 -10.67 1.84
C LEU A 76 -6.77 -11.26 2.39
N LEU A 77 -5.64 -11.03 1.72
CA LEU A 77 -4.32 -11.49 2.18
C LEU A 77 -3.98 -10.90 3.55
N TYR A 78 -4.12 -9.58 3.72
CA TYR A 78 -3.80 -8.92 4.99
C TYR A 78 -4.80 -9.30 6.10
N SER A 79 -6.08 -9.49 5.74
CA SER A 79 -7.09 -9.99 6.68
C SER A 79 -6.76 -11.40 7.15
N LEU A 80 -6.34 -12.27 6.24
CA LEU A 80 -5.92 -13.64 6.56
C LEU A 80 -4.71 -13.64 7.49
N ILE A 81 -3.69 -12.84 7.18
CA ILE A 81 -2.51 -12.68 8.04
C ILE A 81 -2.92 -12.15 9.43
N GLY A 82 -3.83 -11.17 9.48
CA GLY A 82 -4.36 -10.62 10.72
C GLY A 82 -5.06 -11.66 11.59
N ILE A 83 -5.84 -12.55 10.98
CA ILE A 83 -6.52 -13.65 11.68
C ILE A 83 -5.50 -14.68 12.17
N LEU A 84 -4.58 -15.10 11.30
CA LEU A 84 -3.58 -16.13 11.63
C LEU A 84 -2.57 -15.66 12.68
N SER A 85 -2.22 -14.39 12.69
CA SER A 85 -1.29 -13.79 13.66
C SER A 85 -1.90 -13.58 15.05
N ARG A 86 -3.19 -13.92 15.24
CA ARG A 86 -3.91 -13.76 16.52
C ARG A 86 -3.79 -12.36 17.12
N GLY A 87 -3.83 -11.34 16.28
CA GLY A 87 -3.74 -9.93 16.69
C GLY A 87 -2.32 -9.35 16.63
N GLY A 88 -1.33 -10.09 16.17
CA GLY A 88 0.03 -9.59 15.93
C GLY A 88 0.14 -8.69 14.70
N PHE A 89 -0.85 -8.68 13.81
CA PHE A 89 -0.90 -7.82 12.63
C PHE A 89 -1.91 -6.69 12.80
N GLY A 90 -1.52 -5.47 12.44
CA GLY A 90 -2.30 -4.26 12.68
C GLY A 90 -3.61 -4.22 11.87
N ARG A 91 -4.74 -3.96 12.55
CA ARG A 91 -6.03 -3.74 11.86
C ARG A 91 -5.97 -2.54 10.91
N GLY A 92 -5.09 -1.59 11.19
CA GLY A 92 -4.86 -0.43 10.35
C GLY A 92 -4.25 -0.80 9.01
N ASP A 93 -3.28 -1.73 9.00
CA ASP A 93 -2.63 -2.22 7.79
C ASP A 93 -3.61 -2.96 6.89
N VAL A 94 -4.53 -3.73 7.49
CA VAL A 94 -5.62 -4.38 6.75
C VAL A 94 -6.52 -3.35 6.07
N MET A 95 -6.85 -2.24 6.75
CA MET A 95 -7.69 -1.19 6.17
C MET A 95 -6.94 -0.35 5.13
N LEU A 96 -5.63 -0.27 5.22
CA LEU A 96 -4.78 0.45 4.27
C LEU A 96 -4.57 -0.35 2.97
N SER A 97 -4.58 -1.68 3.05
CA SER A 97 -4.23 -2.58 1.95
C SER A 97 -5.04 -2.38 0.66
N PRO A 98 -6.37 -2.06 0.66
CA PRO A 98 -7.11 -1.81 -0.57
C PRO A 98 -6.59 -0.61 -1.36
N SER A 99 -6.17 0.46 -0.66
CA SER A 99 -5.65 1.68 -1.33
C SER A 99 -4.36 1.40 -2.09
N ILE A 100 -3.53 0.53 -1.53
CA ILE A 100 -2.26 0.11 -2.15
C ILE A 100 -2.54 -0.91 -3.26
N GLY A 101 -3.44 -1.85 -2.98
CA GLY A 101 -3.81 -2.91 -3.91
C GLY A 101 -4.38 -2.36 -5.21
N ILE A 102 -5.26 -1.35 -5.15
CA ILE A 102 -5.82 -0.74 -6.36
C ILE A 102 -4.74 -0.02 -7.18
N LEU A 103 -3.86 0.74 -6.53
CA LEU A 103 -2.79 1.48 -7.22
C LEU A 103 -1.81 0.53 -7.91
N LEU A 104 -1.29 -0.45 -7.18
CA LEU A 104 -0.27 -1.36 -7.71
C LEU A 104 -0.84 -2.29 -8.78
N ALA A 105 -2.01 -2.90 -8.54
CA ALA A 105 -2.61 -3.81 -9.52
C ALA A 105 -3.14 -3.07 -10.75
N TYR A 106 -3.57 -1.81 -10.64
CA TYR A 106 -3.91 -1.00 -11.81
C TYR A 106 -2.72 -0.90 -12.78
N ARG A 107 -1.51 -0.72 -12.25
CA ARG A 107 -0.26 -0.74 -13.04
C ARG A 107 0.08 -2.14 -13.56
N GLY A 108 -0.02 -3.16 -12.72
CA GLY A 108 0.26 -4.54 -13.09
C GLY A 108 0.20 -5.50 -11.91
N TRP A 109 -0.04 -6.78 -12.18
CA TRP A 109 0.06 -7.82 -11.15
C TRP A 109 1.48 -7.95 -10.60
N ASP A 110 2.49 -7.71 -11.45
CA ASP A 110 3.90 -7.76 -11.05
C ASP A 110 4.22 -6.67 -10.03
N ASP A 111 3.68 -5.46 -10.20
CA ASP A 111 3.86 -4.36 -9.25
C ASP A 111 3.18 -4.69 -7.91
N LEU A 112 1.99 -5.30 -7.92
CA LEU A 112 1.31 -5.73 -6.71
C LEU A 112 2.13 -6.77 -5.94
N VAL A 113 2.64 -7.78 -6.65
CA VAL A 113 3.45 -8.84 -6.03
C VAL A 113 4.77 -8.28 -5.51
N ARG A 114 5.49 -7.49 -6.31
CA ARG A 114 6.75 -6.87 -5.90
C ARG A 114 6.57 -5.97 -4.68
N GLY A 115 5.58 -5.06 -4.71
CA GLY A 115 5.30 -4.17 -3.60
C GLY A 115 4.96 -4.91 -2.30
N THR A 116 4.15 -5.96 -2.40
CA THR A 116 3.83 -6.81 -1.27
C THR A 116 5.06 -7.54 -0.74
N VAL A 117 5.82 -8.20 -1.60
CA VAL A 117 7.03 -8.95 -1.22
C VAL A 117 8.07 -8.01 -0.59
N TYR A 118 8.34 -6.86 -1.20
CA TYR A 118 9.31 -5.91 -0.66
C TYR A 118 8.88 -5.40 0.73
N SER A 119 7.60 -5.09 0.92
CA SER A 119 7.07 -4.66 2.21
C SER A 119 7.31 -5.70 3.31
N PHE A 120 6.98 -6.96 3.03
CA PHE A 120 7.16 -8.05 4.02
C PHE A 120 8.62 -8.41 4.24
N VAL A 121 9.45 -8.43 3.20
CA VAL A 121 10.90 -8.71 3.31
C VAL A 121 11.58 -7.61 4.14
N LEU A 122 11.31 -6.34 3.85
CA LEU A 122 11.89 -5.21 4.59
C LEU A 122 11.47 -5.26 6.07
N ALA A 123 10.19 -5.46 6.34
CA ALA A 123 9.69 -5.58 7.70
C ALA A 123 10.32 -6.79 8.44
N GLY A 124 10.37 -7.94 7.77
CA GLY A 124 10.94 -9.17 8.34
C GLY A 124 12.43 -9.05 8.65
N VAL A 125 13.21 -8.52 7.71
CA VAL A 125 14.66 -8.34 7.87
C VAL A 125 14.95 -7.36 9.02
N LEU A 126 14.28 -6.19 9.02
CA LEU A 126 14.54 -5.20 10.07
C LEU A 126 14.07 -5.67 11.43
N SER A 127 12.92 -6.36 11.50
CA SER A 127 12.43 -6.98 12.73
C SER A 127 13.41 -8.02 13.29
N ALA A 128 13.97 -8.85 12.42
CA ALA A 128 14.97 -9.85 12.82
C ALA A 128 16.24 -9.18 13.33
N VAL A 129 16.71 -8.13 12.68
CA VAL A 129 17.88 -7.35 13.11
C VAL A 129 17.63 -6.70 14.48
N MET A 130 16.50 -6.02 14.66
CA MET A 130 16.16 -5.35 15.93
C MET A 130 16.00 -6.36 17.08
N LEU A 131 15.44 -7.54 16.79
CA LEU A 131 15.37 -8.63 17.77
C LEU A 131 16.76 -9.16 18.15
N ALA A 132 17.64 -9.35 17.16
CA ALA A 132 19.01 -9.81 17.39
C ALA A 132 19.85 -8.81 18.20
N LEU A 133 19.59 -7.51 18.02
CA LEU A 133 20.22 -6.43 18.77
C LEU A 133 19.60 -6.20 20.17
N GLY A 134 18.56 -6.96 20.54
CA GLY A 134 17.87 -6.80 21.82
C GLY A 134 17.05 -5.52 21.94
N GLN A 135 16.81 -4.83 20.84
CA GLN A 135 16.02 -3.58 20.81
C GLN A 135 14.51 -3.82 20.76
N LEU A 136 14.09 -5.04 20.43
CA LEU A 136 12.69 -5.47 20.40
C LEU A 136 12.52 -6.74 21.22
N GLY A 137 11.44 -6.79 22.01
CA GLY A 137 10.96 -8.01 22.63
C GLY A 137 10.15 -8.85 21.64
N ARG A 138 10.05 -10.16 21.88
CA ARG A 138 9.27 -11.09 21.04
C ARG A 138 7.77 -10.76 20.95
N ARG A 139 7.27 -9.83 21.76
CA ARG A 139 5.87 -9.42 21.82
C ARG A 139 5.63 -7.97 21.40
N ASP A 140 6.69 -7.26 21.01
CA ASP A 140 6.56 -5.88 20.63
C ASP A 140 5.92 -5.77 19.23
N HIS A 141 5.02 -4.81 19.09
CA HIS A 141 4.37 -4.51 17.82
C HIS A 141 5.25 -3.57 17.01
N ILE A 142 5.51 -3.93 15.78
CA ILE A 142 6.31 -3.12 14.87
C ILE A 142 5.36 -2.29 14.00
N ALA A 143 5.68 -1.00 13.85
CA ALA A 143 5.01 -0.15 12.89
C ALA A 143 5.24 -0.70 11.47
N PHE A 144 4.19 -1.23 10.83
CA PHE A 144 4.32 -1.91 9.53
C PHE A 144 4.16 -0.95 8.35
N VAL A 145 3.44 0.17 8.52
CA VAL A 145 3.17 1.15 7.46
C VAL A 145 4.43 1.71 6.78
N PRO A 146 5.54 2.03 7.50
CA PRO A 146 6.77 2.49 6.84
C PRO A 146 7.32 1.50 5.81
N TYR A 147 7.24 0.20 6.10
CA TYR A 147 7.72 -0.85 5.18
C TYR A 147 6.81 -1.01 3.98
N ILE A 148 5.49 -0.87 4.20
CA ILE A 148 4.51 -0.80 3.11
C ILE A 148 4.83 0.37 2.19
N ALA A 149 5.10 1.55 2.75
CA ALA A 149 5.41 2.75 1.97
C ALA A 149 6.66 2.55 1.10
N VAL A 150 7.74 2.03 1.69
CA VAL A 150 9.00 1.76 0.96
C VAL A 150 8.80 0.65 -0.07
N GLY A 151 8.15 -0.45 0.29
CA GLY A 151 7.89 -1.57 -0.63
C GLY A 151 7.03 -1.15 -1.83
N THR A 152 5.98 -0.36 -1.59
CA THR A 152 5.14 0.21 -2.65
C THR A 152 5.93 1.16 -3.55
N LEU A 153 6.78 2.02 -2.96
CA LEU A 153 7.62 2.94 -3.71
C LEU A 153 8.60 2.19 -4.62
N LEU A 154 9.28 1.18 -4.09
CA LEU A 154 10.21 0.35 -4.87
C LEU A 154 9.50 -0.35 -6.03
N ALA A 155 8.30 -0.89 -5.81
CA ALA A 155 7.54 -1.54 -6.88
C ALA A 155 7.14 -0.58 -8.00
N VAL A 156 6.89 0.70 -7.68
CA VAL A 156 6.52 1.72 -8.67
C VAL A 156 7.73 2.22 -9.44
N LEU A 157 8.94 2.20 -8.84
CA LEU A 157 10.18 2.73 -9.44
C LEU A 157 10.96 1.70 -10.26
N ILE A 158 10.85 0.39 -9.93
CA ILE A 158 11.60 -0.71 -10.53
C ILE A 158 10.69 -1.62 -11.35
#